data_f000cef069c5cab99b99c9a6bf8ac65b
#
_entry.id   f000cef069c5cab99b99c9a6bf8ac65b
#
_cell.length_a   1.000
_cell.length_b   1.000
_cell.length_c   1.000
_cell.angle_alpha   90.00
_cell.angle_beta   90.00
_cell.angle_gamma   90.00
#
_symmetry.space_group_name_H-M   'P 1'
#
loop_
_entity.id
_entity.type
_entity.pdbx_description
1 polymer ?
#
loop_
_entity_poly.entity_id
_entity_poly.type
_entity_poly.pdbx_seq_one_letter_code
_entity_poly.pdbx_strand_id
1 'polypeptide(L)'
;MLLIWNRPGFTDELSEAERTTLFTEVGSIMDELTERGELVGGEALADPSAARTTRLVDGRTTLTDGPFVESKEQFAGYVAIDVETHERAEEIAARWPDTRFGGAIELRAVMTGSGEEM
;
A
#
# COMPACT_ATOMS: atom_id res chain seq x y z
N MET A 1 -0.87 2.97 9.52
CA MET A 1 -1.16 2.35 8.22
C MET A 1 0.07 2.40 7.34
N LEU A 2 0.42 1.27 6.74
CA LEU A 2 1.47 1.21 5.73
C LEU A 2 0.81 1.45 4.37
N LEU A 3 1.26 2.49 3.67
CA LEU A 3 0.83 2.79 2.32
C LEU A 3 1.92 2.34 1.36
N ILE A 4 1.56 1.50 0.41
CA ILE A 4 2.51 0.86 -0.50
C ILE A 4 2.45 1.58 -1.84
N TRP A 5 3.59 2.10 -2.27
CA TRP A 5 3.74 2.85 -3.52
C TRP A 5 4.69 2.12 -4.46
N ASN A 6 4.23 1.84 -5.67
CA ASN A 6 5.02 1.16 -6.69
C ASN A 6 4.77 1.80 -8.06
N ARG A 7 5.72 1.61 -8.97
CA ARG A 7 5.52 2.02 -10.37
C ARG A 7 4.47 1.13 -11.03
N PRO A 8 3.72 1.65 -12.01
CA PRO A 8 2.76 0.83 -12.77
C PRO A 8 3.46 -0.38 -13.39
N GLY A 9 2.80 -1.55 -13.33
CA GLY A 9 3.37 -2.78 -13.86
C GLY A 9 4.49 -3.38 -13.02
N PHE A 10 4.64 -2.93 -11.79
CA PHE A 10 5.72 -3.33 -10.87
C PHE A 10 5.94 -4.84 -10.82
N THR A 11 4.89 -5.61 -10.56
CA THR A 11 5.02 -7.07 -10.44
C THR A 11 5.33 -7.75 -11.76
N ASP A 12 4.87 -7.19 -12.87
CA ASP A 12 5.13 -7.76 -14.20
C ASP A 12 6.58 -7.56 -14.64
N GLU A 13 7.26 -6.55 -14.10
CA GLU A 13 8.67 -6.29 -14.40
C GLU A 13 9.62 -7.22 -13.64
N LEU A 14 9.14 -7.84 -12.56
CA LEU A 14 9.96 -8.75 -11.76
C LEU A 14 10.10 -10.09 -12.45
N SER A 15 11.25 -10.74 -12.25
CA SER A 15 11.41 -12.13 -12.66
C SER A 15 10.49 -13.02 -11.84
N GLU A 16 10.26 -14.25 -12.30
CA GLU A 16 9.45 -15.21 -11.54
C GLU A 16 10.03 -15.46 -10.15
N ALA A 17 11.36 -15.58 -10.06
CA ALA A 17 12.03 -15.78 -8.78
C ALA A 17 11.86 -14.57 -7.85
N GLU A 18 11.96 -13.36 -8.38
CA GLU A 18 11.75 -12.13 -7.61
C GLU A 18 10.32 -12.01 -7.11
N ARG A 19 9.32 -12.31 -7.94
CA ARG A 19 7.92 -12.34 -7.52
C ARG A 19 7.67 -13.33 -6.42
N THR A 20 8.22 -14.53 -6.55
CA THR A 20 8.10 -15.58 -5.52
C THR A 20 8.69 -15.11 -4.20
N THR A 21 9.87 -14.53 -4.23
CA THR A 21 10.51 -13.95 -3.03
C THR A 21 9.66 -12.86 -2.41
N LEU A 22 9.17 -11.93 -3.23
CA LEU A 22 8.33 -10.83 -2.77
C LEU A 22 7.08 -11.34 -2.05
N PHE A 23 6.32 -12.22 -2.69
CA PHE A 23 5.07 -12.72 -2.11
C PHE A 23 5.30 -13.61 -0.90
N THR A 24 6.38 -14.38 -0.88
CA THR A 24 6.74 -15.22 0.27
C THR A 24 7.07 -14.34 1.48
N GLU A 25 7.84 -13.30 1.30
CA GLU A 25 8.22 -12.40 2.38
C GLU A 25 7.03 -11.57 2.89
N VAL A 26 6.18 -11.08 2.00
CA VAL A 26 4.95 -10.39 2.39
C VAL A 26 4.07 -11.34 3.20
N GLY A 27 3.89 -12.55 2.74
CA GLY A 27 3.12 -13.57 3.45
C GLY A 27 3.67 -13.84 4.85
N SER A 28 4.98 -13.93 4.98
CA SER A 28 5.64 -14.15 6.27
C SER A 28 5.39 -12.99 7.24
N ILE A 29 5.49 -11.76 6.76
CA ILE A 29 5.21 -10.56 7.59
C ILE A 29 3.73 -10.55 8.00
N MET A 30 2.82 -10.84 7.07
CA MET A 30 1.39 -10.87 7.37
C MET A 30 1.06 -11.93 8.41
N ASP A 31 1.68 -13.11 8.33
CA ASP A 31 1.52 -14.17 9.33
C ASP A 31 2.02 -13.72 10.71
N GLU A 32 3.18 -13.09 10.75
CA GLU A 32 3.73 -12.55 12.01
C GLU A 32 2.78 -11.52 12.63
N LEU A 33 2.27 -10.60 11.84
CA LEU A 33 1.34 -9.57 12.31
C LEU A 33 0.05 -10.18 12.82
N THR A 34 -0.43 -11.22 12.15
CA THR A 34 -1.64 -11.94 12.55
C THR A 34 -1.42 -12.65 13.89
N GLU A 35 -0.31 -13.35 14.04
CA GLU A 35 0.02 -14.06 15.27
C GLU A 35 0.19 -13.14 16.47
N ARG A 36 0.72 -11.95 16.23
CA ARG A 36 0.92 -10.95 17.28
C ARG A 36 -0.33 -10.10 17.56
N GLY A 37 -1.41 -10.30 16.81
CA GLY A 37 -2.62 -9.51 16.97
C GLY A 37 -2.48 -8.07 16.49
N GLU A 38 -1.51 -7.81 15.62
CA GLU A 38 -1.21 -6.47 15.11
C GLU A 38 -1.89 -6.16 13.79
N LEU A 39 -2.34 -7.16 13.05
CA LEU A 39 -2.97 -6.96 11.75
C LEU A 39 -4.43 -6.56 11.91
N VAL A 40 -4.79 -5.40 11.37
CA VAL A 40 -6.19 -4.93 11.31
C VAL A 40 -6.81 -5.28 9.96
N GLY A 41 -6.10 -5.08 8.88
CA GLY A 41 -6.57 -5.39 7.54
C GLY A 41 -5.61 -4.88 6.47
N GLY A 42 -5.98 -5.05 5.23
CA GLY A 42 -5.17 -4.58 4.12
C GLY A 42 -5.71 -5.08 2.80
N GLU A 43 -5.38 -4.36 1.72
CA GLU A 43 -5.79 -4.71 0.38
C GLU A 43 -4.71 -4.35 -0.62
N ALA A 44 -4.48 -5.23 -1.58
CA ALA A 44 -3.70 -4.90 -2.76
C ALA A 44 -4.63 -4.36 -3.83
N LEU A 45 -4.19 -3.34 -4.56
CA LEU A 45 -4.97 -2.71 -5.61
C LEU A 45 -4.53 -3.20 -6.98
N ALA A 46 -5.48 -3.22 -7.93
CA ALA A 46 -5.19 -3.50 -9.32
C ALA A 46 -4.29 -2.41 -9.91
N ASP A 47 -3.65 -2.71 -11.04
CA ASP A 47 -2.78 -1.76 -11.72
C ASP A 47 -3.51 -0.43 -11.98
N PRO A 48 -2.82 0.73 -11.88
CA PRO A 48 -3.44 2.03 -12.08
C PRO A 48 -4.13 2.21 -13.44
N SER A 49 -3.74 1.45 -14.45
CA SER A 49 -4.40 1.48 -15.76
C SER A 49 -5.87 1.07 -15.69
N ALA A 50 -6.26 0.32 -14.66
CA ALA A 50 -7.66 -0.08 -14.43
C ALA A 50 -8.43 0.93 -13.58
N ALA A 51 -7.79 1.99 -13.11
CA ALA A 51 -8.42 3.00 -12.26
C ALA A 51 -9.38 3.88 -13.06
N ARG A 52 -10.34 4.44 -12.35
CA ARG A 52 -11.27 5.45 -12.88
C ARG A 52 -11.38 6.57 -11.88
N THR A 53 -11.41 7.79 -12.38
CA THR A 53 -11.43 8.99 -11.55
C THR A 53 -12.67 9.82 -11.83
N THR A 54 -13.36 10.23 -10.77
CA THR A 54 -14.46 11.19 -10.89
C THR A 54 -14.02 12.55 -10.42
N ARG A 55 -14.43 13.57 -11.13
CA ARG A 55 -14.17 14.97 -10.78
C ARG A 55 -15.40 15.80 -11.06
N LEU A 56 -15.50 16.92 -10.38
CA LEU A 56 -16.49 17.93 -10.70
C LEU A 56 -15.84 18.96 -11.63
N VAL A 57 -16.37 19.07 -12.86
CA VAL A 57 -15.89 20.02 -13.87
C VAL A 57 -17.06 20.85 -14.33
N ASP A 58 -16.98 22.17 -14.14
CA ASP A 58 -18.03 23.11 -14.50
C ASP A 58 -19.40 22.72 -13.95
N GLY A 59 -19.42 22.30 -12.68
CA GLY A 59 -20.64 21.90 -11.99
C GLY A 59 -21.16 20.50 -12.33
N ARG A 60 -20.42 19.71 -13.12
CA ARG A 60 -20.82 18.36 -13.50
C ARG A 60 -19.81 17.32 -13.05
N THR A 61 -20.29 16.21 -12.58
CA THR A 61 -19.44 15.06 -12.27
C THR A 61 -18.96 14.41 -13.56
N THR A 62 -17.66 14.31 -13.72
CA THR A 62 -17.02 13.70 -14.89
C THR A 62 -16.28 12.45 -14.46
N LEU A 63 -16.44 11.36 -15.21
CA LEU A 63 -15.71 10.11 -15.01
C LEU A 63 -14.68 9.96 -16.11
N THR A 64 -13.40 9.77 -15.71
CA THR A 64 -12.31 9.55 -16.67
C THR A 64 -11.58 8.26 -16.35
N ASP A 65 -11.01 7.62 -17.37
CA ASP A 65 -10.16 6.45 -17.20
C ASP A 65 -8.80 6.88 -16.66
N GLY A 66 -8.23 6.02 -15.81
CA GLY A 66 -6.91 6.22 -15.26
C GLY A 66 -6.92 6.80 -13.84
N PRO A 67 -5.74 6.84 -13.20
CA PRO A 67 -5.62 7.33 -11.84
C PRO A 67 -5.75 8.86 -11.79
N PHE A 68 -6.08 9.37 -10.60
CA PHE A 68 -6.20 10.81 -10.35
C PHE A 68 -4.89 11.55 -10.64
N VAL A 69 -3.77 10.96 -10.25
CA VAL A 69 -2.43 11.51 -10.50
C VAL A 69 -1.65 10.52 -11.34
N GLU A 70 -1.12 10.97 -12.47
CA GLU A 70 -0.18 10.19 -13.25
C GLU A 70 1.22 10.51 -12.74
N SER A 71 1.89 9.52 -12.19
CA SER A 71 3.25 9.65 -11.70
C SER A 71 3.99 8.32 -11.89
N LYS A 72 5.32 8.38 -11.69
CA LYS A 72 6.15 7.16 -11.76
C LYS A 72 5.80 6.17 -10.67
N GLU A 73 5.29 6.67 -9.55
CA GLU A 73 4.87 5.83 -8.43
C GLU A 73 3.39 6.04 -8.17
N GLN A 74 2.68 4.95 -8.03
CA GLN A 74 1.24 4.92 -7.82
C GLN A 74 0.92 4.18 -6.53
N PHE A 75 -0.22 4.52 -5.93
CA PHE A 75 -0.71 3.82 -4.75
C PHE A 75 -1.09 2.40 -5.13
N ALA A 76 -0.42 1.42 -4.53
CA ALA A 76 -0.56 0.01 -4.90
C ALA A 76 -1.33 -0.83 -3.87
N GLY A 77 -1.51 -0.31 -2.67
CA GLY A 77 -2.21 -1.04 -1.62
C GLY A 77 -1.87 -0.51 -0.24
N TYR A 78 -2.48 -1.10 0.77
CA TYR A 78 -2.23 -0.70 2.15
C TYR A 78 -2.31 -1.89 3.09
N VAL A 79 -1.67 -1.73 4.25
CA VAL A 79 -1.81 -2.64 5.38
C VAL A 79 -2.08 -1.80 6.63
N ALA A 80 -3.20 -2.05 7.28
CA ALA A 80 -3.55 -1.39 8.52
C ALA A 80 -3.07 -2.25 9.70
N ILE A 81 -2.33 -1.63 10.61
CA ILE A 81 -1.75 -2.31 11.76
C ILE A 81 -2.11 -1.56 13.04
N ASP A 82 -2.19 -2.32 14.14
CA ASP A 82 -2.34 -1.79 15.49
C ASP A 82 -1.14 -2.25 16.30
N VAL A 83 -0.20 -1.35 16.53
CA VAL A 83 1.08 -1.63 17.20
C VAL A 83 1.24 -0.73 18.42
N GLU A 84 2.04 -1.19 19.39
CA GLU A 84 2.23 -0.46 20.64
C GLU A 84 3.10 0.79 20.51
N THR A 85 4.02 0.80 19.53
CA THR A 85 4.98 1.90 19.39
C THR A 85 5.17 2.29 17.93
N HIS A 86 5.61 3.53 17.70
CA HIS A 86 6.00 3.99 16.37
C HIS A 86 7.21 3.21 15.85
N GLU A 87 8.13 2.86 16.74
CA GLU A 87 9.32 2.08 16.39
C GLU A 87 8.96 0.71 15.83
N ARG A 88 7.93 0.08 16.37
CA ARG A 88 7.42 -1.19 15.84
C ARG A 88 6.86 -1.02 14.42
N ALA A 89 6.10 0.05 14.17
CA ALA A 89 5.59 0.35 12.84
C ALA A 89 6.72 0.60 11.84
N GLU A 90 7.74 1.35 12.25
CA GLU A 90 8.92 1.62 11.42
C GLU A 90 9.69 0.34 11.10
N GLU A 91 9.84 -0.55 12.07
CA GLU A 91 10.50 -1.85 11.87
C GLU A 91 9.76 -2.68 10.80
N ILE A 92 8.44 -2.74 10.88
CA ILE A 92 7.63 -3.47 9.90
C ILE A 92 7.81 -2.86 8.51
N ALA A 93 7.71 -1.54 8.40
CA ALA A 93 7.87 -0.84 7.13
C ALA A 93 9.24 -1.08 6.51
N ALA A 94 10.30 -1.06 7.34
CA ALA A 94 11.67 -1.26 6.87
C ALA A 94 11.90 -2.68 6.34
N ARG A 95 11.14 -3.65 6.81
CA ARG A 95 11.25 -5.05 6.37
C ARG A 95 10.41 -5.35 5.12
N TRP A 96 9.55 -4.42 4.70
CA TRP A 96 8.66 -4.66 3.56
C TRP A 96 9.47 -4.84 2.28
N PRO A 97 9.35 -5.98 1.58
CA PRO A 97 10.26 -6.33 0.48
C PRO A 97 10.15 -5.44 -0.75
N ASP A 98 9.03 -4.77 -0.96
CA ASP A 98 8.82 -3.87 -2.11
C ASP A 98 9.92 -2.82 -2.23
N THR A 99 10.49 -2.38 -1.11
CA THR A 99 11.55 -1.36 -1.12
C THR A 99 12.82 -1.82 -1.81
N ARG A 100 13.10 -3.13 -1.81
CA ARG A 100 14.27 -3.68 -2.48
C ARG A 100 14.11 -3.74 -4.00
N PHE A 101 12.90 -3.58 -4.48
CA PHE A 101 12.59 -3.62 -5.91
C PHE A 101 12.14 -2.25 -6.45
N GLY A 102 12.46 -1.20 -5.72
CA GLY A 102 12.20 0.17 -6.15
C GLY A 102 10.89 0.78 -5.65
N GLY A 103 10.12 0.06 -4.83
CA GLY A 103 8.92 0.60 -4.21
C GLY A 103 9.21 1.42 -2.97
N ALA A 104 8.18 2.01 -2.40
CA ALA A 104 8.28 2.79 -1.17
C ALA A 104 7.12 2.46 -0.23
N ILE A 105 7.38 2.54 1.06
CA ILE A 105 6.37 2.34 2.10
C ILE A 105 6.24 3.63 2.90
N GLU A 106 5.07 4.21 2.88
CA GLU A 106 4.75 5.40 3.65
C GLU A 106 3.97 4.99 4.90
N LEU A 107 4.37 5.50 6.06
CA LEU A 107 3.62 5.28 7.30
C LEU A 107 2.78 6.51 7.61
N ARG A 108 1.49 6.29 7.88
CA ARG A 108 0.59 7.35 8.30
C ARG A 108 -0.33 6.83 9.40
N ALA A 109 -0.52 7.66 10.43
CA ALA A 109 -1.48 7.34 11.48
C ALA A 109 -2.90 7.39 10.92
N VAL A 110 -3.74 6.49 11.41
CA VAL A 110 -5.17 6.47 11.08
C VAL A 110 -5.90 7.35 12.09
N MET A 111 -6.77 8.22 11.60
CA MET A 111 -7.57 9.07 12.45
C MET A 111 -8.75 8.30 13.03
N THR A 112 -9.10 8.57 14.28
CA THR A 112 -10.33 8.05 14.88
C THR A 112 -11.55 8.78 14.32
N GLY A 113 -12.74 8.26 14.59
CA GLY A 113 -13.98 8.94 14.20
C GLY A 113 -14.16 10.32 14.83
N SER A 114 -13.41 10.62 15.91
CA SER A 114 -13.42 11.96 16.55
C SER A 114 -12.31 12.88 16.03
N GLY A 115 -11.53 12.42 15.03
CA GLY A 115 -10.48 13.22 14.40
C GLY A 115 -9.13 13.18 15.12
N GLU A 116 -8.91 12.21 15.98
CA GLU A 116 -7.64 11.99 16.67
C GLU A 116 -6.86 10.86 16.03
N GLU A 117 -5.52 10.90 16.11
CA GLU A 117 -4.68 9.80 15.67
C GLU A 117 -4.85 8.59 16.60
N MET A 118 -4.93 7.43 15.97
CA MET A 118 -5.00 6.15 16.71
C MET A 118 -3.66 5.77 17.29
#